data_154fe5cdd996cda0549b6948d4d9ba43
#
_entry.id   154fe5cdd996cda0549b6948d4d9ba43
#
_cell.length_a   1.000
_cell.length_b   1.000
_cell.length_c   1.000
_cell.angle_alpha   90.00
_cell.angle_beta   90.00
_cell.angle_gamma   90.00
#
_symmetry.space_group_name_H-M   'P 1'
#
loop_
_entity.id
_entity.type
_entity.pdbx_description
1 polymer ?
#
loop_
_entity_poly.entity_id
_entity_poly.type
_entity_poly.pdbx_seq_one_letter_code
_entity_poly.pdbx_strand_id
1 'polypeptide(L)'
;MKKIAIIFFLSFCLGQNTYVGSINFDYSGTANGTFQTVLNDTTSSGAAAAVVESDSSSTLFISAIQILDSTTVSVLLIYMQADSSIVTAGEWFLPSNDLFDPNIIFGFFPEVDTSFVSQFTDLIPDSIDFDSTVFDDLMNGLISVIIDDSFLGITGNVAIDYIDSDSLSGSFDVGALQAGFPPSVISISNGMISMYAVTLLQVNIVEETVFPDQVTLYSAYPNPFNPVTTLRYDLPENGYVNITIYDMLGRQVKTMVNQTQDAGYKSVIWDATNDYGKPVSAGIYVYQIQAGQYISTKKMVLLK
;
A
#
# COMPACT_ATOMS: atom_id res chain seq x y z
N MET A 1 8.70 3.84 -6.61
CA MET A 1 9.09 2.56 -6.00
C MET A 1 8.14 2.10 -4.88
N LYS A 2 7.76 2.91 -3.88
CA LYS A 2 6.81 2.48 -2.82
C LYS A 2 5.41 2.10 -3.33
N LYS A 3 4.90 2.73 -4.39
CA LYS A 3 3.55 2.48 -4.93
C LYS A 3 3.43 1.20 -5.77
N ILE A 4 4.50 0.76 -6.41
CA ILE A 4 4.52 -0.48 -7.22
C ILE A 4 4.52 -1.74 -6.34
N ALA A 5 5.14 -1.66 -5.16
CA ALA A 5 5.07 -2.73 -4.16
C ALA A 5 3.63 -3.05 -3.69
N ILE A 6 2.68 -2.15 -3.89
CA ILE A 6 1.33 -2.24 -3.35
C ILE A 6 0.44 -3.18 -4.16
N ILE A 7 0.63 -3.34 -5.48
CA ILE A 7 -0.12 -4.35 -6.27
C ILE A 7 0.28 -5.78 -5.84
N PHE A 8 1.56 -5.99 -5.53
CA PHE A 8 2.01 -7.21 -4.86
C PHE A 8 1.40 -7.33 -3.46
N PHE A 9 1.27 -6.22 -2.75
CA PHE A 9 0.69 -6.17 -1.41
C PHE A 9 -0.79 -6.56 -1.39
N LEU A 10 -1.57 -6.24 -2.43
CA LEU A 10 -2.96 -6.66 -2.58
C LEU A 10 -3.10 -8.19 -2.54
N SER A 11 -2.28 -8.91 -3.29
CA SER A 11 -2.27 -10.38 -3.25
C SER A 11 -1.85 -10.91 -1.88
N PHE A 12 -0.98 -10.18 -1.15
CA PHE A 12 -0.54 -10.56 0.19
C PHE A 12 -1.57 -10.31 1.30
N CYS A 13 -2.39 -9.27 1.17
CA CYS A 13 -3.38 -8.91 2.20
C CYS A 13 -4.69 -9.70 2.10
N LEU A 14 -5.01 -10.24 0.92
CA LEU A 14 -6.33 -10.79 0.62
C LEU A 14 -6.41 -12.30 0.76
N GLY A 15 -5.29 -13.05 0.75
CA GLY A 15 -5.32 -14.50 0.58
C GLY A 15 -4.92 -15.31 1.81
N GLN A 16 -5.57 -16.45 1.97
CA GLN A 16 -5.14 -17.50 2.91
C GLN A 16 -3.86 -18.19 2.40
N ASN A 17 -3.75 -18.34 1.06
CA ASN A 17 -2.56 -18.82 0.37
C ASN A 17 -2.10 -17.77 -0.65
N THR A 18 -0.83 -17.42 -0.59
CA THR A 18 -0.22 -16.42 -1.47
C THR A 18 0.92 -17.04 -2.27
N TYR A 19 0.97 -16.75 -3.55
CA TYR A 19 2.01 -17.22 -4.46
C TYR A 19 2.72 -16.03 -5.09
N VAL A 20 4.01 -16.19 -5.40
CA VAL A 20 4.81 -15.23 -6.16
C VAL A 20 5.58 -15.95 -7.25
N GLY A 21 5.84 -15.26 -8.35
CA GLY A 21 6.55 -15.89 -9.46
C GLY A 21 6.60 -15.07 -10.72
N SER A 22 6.43 -15.73 -11.85
CA SER A 22 6.49 -15.12 -13.17
C SER A 22 5.26 -15.44 -14.02
N ILE A 23 4.92 -14.49 -14.88
CA ILE A 23 3.96 -14.65 -15.97
C ILE A 23 4.61 -14.13 -17.24
N ASN A 24 4.48 -14.90 -18.33
CA ASN A 24 5.03 -14.56 -19.63
C ASN A 24 3.98 -14.83 -20.70
N PHE A 25 3.87 -13.97 -21.69
CA PHE A 25 3.03 -14.18 -22.89
C PHE A 25 3.42 -13.22 -24.02
N ASP A 26 3.00 -13.55 -25.23
CA ASP A 26 3.09 -12.68 -26.41
C ASP A 26 1.73 -12.09 -26.72
N TYR A 27 1.70 -10.84 -27.20
CA TYR A 27 0.45 -10.22 -27.66
C TYR A 27 0.66 -9.53 -29.01
N SER A 28 -0.39 -9.60 -29.85
CA SER A 28 -0.34 -9.04 -31.20
C SER A 28 -1.72 -8.55 -31.64
N GLY A 29 -1.76 -7.52 -32.49
CA GLY A 29 -2.99 -6.90 -32.98
C GLY A 29 -2.86 -5.40 -33.11
N THR A 30 -3.75 -4.64 -32.46
CA THR A 30 -3.63 -3.16 -32.41
C THR A 30 -2.48 -2.69 -31.51
N ALA A 31 -2.06 -3.51 -30.56
CA ALA A 31 -0.81 -3.41 -29.82
C ALA A 31 -0.03 -4.72 -29.97
N ASN A 32 1.30 -4.67 -29.94
CA ASN A 32 2.15 -5.85 -30.10
C ASN A 32 3.32 -5.80 -29.12
N GLY A 33 3.66 -6.95 -28.56
CA GLY A 33 4.81 -7.06 -27.65
C GLY A 33 4.88 -8.40 -26.96
N THR A 34 5.79 -8.47 -26.00
CA THR A 34 5.94 -9.60 -25.09
C THR A 34 5.82 -9.06 -23.67
N PHE A 35 4.94 -9.64 -22.88
CA PHE A 35 4.86 -9.41 -21.44
C PHE A 35 5.72 -10.44 -20.74
N GLN A 36 6.65 -9.98 -19.92
CA GLN A 36 7.52 -10.87 -19.15
C GLN A 36 7.78 -10.28 -17.78
N THR A 37 7.47 -11.05 -16.74
CA THR A 37 7.84 -10.72 -15.38
C THR A 37 8.95 -11.65 -14.91
N VAL A 38 9.94 -11.09 -14.22
CA VAL A 38 11.03 -11.85 -13.61
C VAL A 38 11.12 -11.42 -12.15
N LEU A 39 10.95 -12.39 -11.26
CA LEU A 39 11.19 -12.15 -9.84
C LEU A 39 12.70 -12.08 -9.61
N ASN A 40 13.23 -10.88 -9.42
CA ASN A 40 14.60 -10.71 -8.96
C ASN A 40 14.68 -9.56 -7.95
N ASP A 41 15.71 -9.57 -7.11
CA ASP A 41 15.90 -8.63 -5.99
C ASP A 41 16.11 -7.16 -6.41
N THR A 42 16.27 -6.89 -7.70
CA THR A 42 16.65 -5.56 -8.20
C THR A 42 15.57 -4.88 -9.05
N THR A 43 14.57 -5.62 -9.52
CA THR A 43 13.46 -5.07 -10.33
C THR A 43 12.13 -5.28 -9.61
N SER A 44 11.27 -4.27 -9.67
CA SER A 44 9.91 -4.37 -9.13
C SER A 44 8.93 -5.03 -10.12
N SER A 45 9.43 -5.72 -11.15
CA SER A 45 8.65 -6.58 -12.05
C SER A 45 8.40 -7.92 -11.39
N GLY A 46 7.19 -8.45 -11.49
CA GLY A 46 6.86 -9.75 -10.93
C GLY A 46 5.39 -10.08 -11.06
N ALA A 47 5.04 -11.27 -10.61
CA ALA A 47 3.67 -11.72 -10.52
C ALA A 47 3.38 -12.26 -9.11
N ALA A 48 2.15 -12.06 -8.67
CA ALA A 48 1.65 -12.58 -7.41
C ALA A 48 0.23 -13.09 -7.59
N ALA A 49 -0.14 -14.10 -6.80
CA ALA A 49 -1.50 -14.61 -6.74
C ALA A 49 -1.94 -14.81 -5.30
N ALA A 50 -3.23 -14.66 -5.07
CA ALA A 50 -3.87 -14.90 -3.78
C ALA A 50 -5.10 -15.77 -3.95
N VAL A 51 -5.28 -16.72 -3.04
CA VAL A 51 -6.49 -17.54 -2.93
C VAL A 51 -7.26 -17.09 -1.71
N VAL A 52 -8.54 -16.77 -1.92
CA VAL A 52 -9.50 -16.46 -0.86
C VAL A 52 -10.55 -17.55 -0.85
N GLU A 53 -10.67 -18.25 0.25
CA GLU A 53 -11.59 -19.38 0.42
C GLU A 53 -12.75 -18.98 1.35
N SER A 54 -13.95 -19.40 1.00
CA SER A 54 -15.15 -19.29 1.83
C SER A 54 -15.86 -20.65 1.92
N ASP A 55 -16.93 -20.73 2.71
CA ASP A 55 -17.66 -21.99 2.92
C ASP A 55 -18.26 -22.57 1.61
N SER A 56 -18.53 -21.74 0.60
CA SER A 56 -19.24 -22.13 -0.63
C SER A 56 -18.54 -21.77 -1.93
N SER A 57 -17.53 -20.91 -1.89
CA SER A 57 -16.82 -20.45 -3.08
C SER A 57 -15.35 -20.17 -2.75
N SER A 58 -14.53 -20.17 -3.78
CA SER A 58 -13.13 -19.74 -3.67
C SER A 58 -12.77 -18.85 -4.84
N THR A 59 -11.94 -17.86 -4.58
CA THR A 59 -11.48 -16.89 -5.57
C THR A 59 -9.97 -16.99 -5.71
N LEU A 60 -9.48 -17.07 -6.94
CA LEU A 60 -8.08 -16.91 -7.28
C LEU A 60 -7.91 -15.57 -8.00
N PHE A 61 -7.14 -14.68 -7.40
CA PHE A 61 -6.77 -13.41 -7.98
C PHE A 61 -5.29 -13.43 -8.36
N ILE A 62 -4.96 -13.10 -9.60
CA ILE A 62 -3.60 -13.05 -10.12
C ILE A 62 -3.31 -11.65 -10.61
N SER A 63 -2.20 -11.08 -10.20
CA SER A 63 -1.70 -9.78 -10.65
C SER A 63 -0.25 -9.88 -11.11
N ALA A 64 0.08 -9.17 -12.19
CA ALA A 64 1.45 -9.11 -12.67
C ALA A 64 1.78 -7.70 -13.20
N ILE A 65 3.02 -7.27 -12.97
CA ILE A 65 3.54 -6.00 -13.45
C ILE A 65 4.87 -6.21 -14.15
N GLN A 66 4.96 -5.68 -15.35
CA GLN A 66 6.21 -5.50 -16.08
C GLN A 66 6.57 -4.02 -16.11
N ILE A 67 7.73 -3.67 -15.58
CA ILE A 67 8.26 -2.32 -15.66
C ILE A 67 9.05 -2.19 -16.95
N LEU A 68 8.62 -1.28 -17.83
CA LEU A 68 9.28 -1.00 -19.10
C LEU A 68 10.34 0.10 -18.93
N ASP A 69 10.00 1.16 -18.19
CA ASP A 69 10.92 2.25 -17.85
C ASP A 69 10.48 2.95 -16.54
N SER A 70 11.02 4.15 -16.26
CA SER A 70 10.72 4.91 -15.02
C SER A 70 9.28 5.45 -14.96
N THR A 71 8.59 5.51 -16.08
CA THR A 71 7.25 6.12 -16.21
C THR A 71 6.21 5.19 -16.79
N THR A 72 6.62 4.04 -17.37
CA THR A 72 5.74 3.15 -18.13
C THR A 72 5.79 1.73 -17.58
N VAL A 73 4.62 1.15 -17.42
CA VAL A 73 4.43 -0.23 -16.95
C VAL A 73 3.37 -0.92 -17.80
N SER A 74 3.43 -2.26 -17.84
CA SER A 74 2.30 -3.07 -18.29
C SER A 74 1.77 -3.88 -17.11
N VAL A 75 0.43 -4.02 -17.03
CA VAL A 75 -0.25 -4.68 -15.91
C VAL A 75 -1.18 -5.76 -16.43
N LEU A 76 -1.13 -6.93 -15.79
CA LEU A 76 -2.09 -8.02 -16.01
C LEU A 76 -2.85 -8.27 -14.72
N LEU A 77 -4.17 -8.44 -14.84
CA LEU A 77 -5.06 -8.82 -13.75
C LEU A 77 -5.97 -9.96 -14.21
N ILE A 78 -6.06 -11.03 -13.43
CA ILE A 78 -6.94 -12.16 -13.69
C ILE A 78 -7.70 -12.45 -12.40
N TYR A 79 -9.02 -12.47 -12.49
CA TYR A 79 -9.93 -12.89 -11.45
C TYR A 79 -10.61 -14.17 -11.89
N MET A 80 -10.63 -15.17 -11.04
CA MET A 80 -11.31 -16.45 -11.27
C MET A 80 -12.03 -16.88 -10.00
N GLN A 81 -13.30 -17.25 -10.14
CA GLN A 81 -14.11 -17.74 -9.05
C GLN A 81 -14.57 -19.17 -9.34
N ALA A 82 -14.49 -20.02 -8.35
CA ALA A 82 -14.96 -21.40 -8.39
C ALA A 82 -16.12 -21.59 -7.40
N ASP A 83 -17.12 -22.36 -7.79
CA ASP A 83 -18.27 -22.78 -6.95
C ASP A 83 -17.86 -23.93 -6.02
N SER A 84 -16.70 -23.80 -5.38
CA SER A 84 -16.16 -24.77 -4.42
C SER A 84 -15.37 -24.03 -3.36
N SER A 85 -15.30 -24.58 -2.15
CA SER A 85 -14.56 -23.96 -1.05
C SER A 85 -13.04 -23.89 -1.26
N ILE A 86 -12.52 -24.59 -2.24
CA ILE A 86 -11.09 -24.60 -2.59
C ILE A 86 -10.91 -24.39 -4.10
N VAL A 87 -9.86 -23.68 -4.50
CA VAL A 87 -9.43 -23.61 -5.89
C VAL A 87 -8.70 -24.92 -6.25
N THR A 88 -9.10 -25.50 -7.37
CA THR A 88 -8.46 -26.72 -7.92
C THR A 88 -8.00 -26.46 -9.34
N ALA A 89 -7.16 -27.35 -9.88
CA ALA A 89 -6.83 -27.35 -11.30
C ALA A 89 -8.11 -27.44 -12.16
N GLY A 90 -8.14 -26.64 -13.24
CA GLY A 90 -9.34 -26.53 -14.09
C GLY A 90 -9.18 -25.46 -15.17
N GLU A 91 -10.21 -25.32 -16.00
CA GLU A 91 -10.23 -24.37 -17.09
C GLU A 91 -11.39 -23.38 -16.92
N TRP A 92 -11.11 -22.11 -17.14
CA TRP A 92 -12.08 -21.02 -17.18
C TRP A 92 -12.14 -20.44 -18.58
N PHE A 93 -13.33 -20.42 -19.16
CA PHE A 93 -13.54 -19.99 -20.53
C PHE A 93 -14.07 -18.55 -20.60
N LEU A 94 -13.57 -17.79 -21.57
CA LEU A 94 -14.02 -16.44 -21.90
C LEU A 94 -14.90 -16.44 -23.15
N PRO A 95 -16.00 -15.66 -23.19
CA PRO A 95 -16.50 -14.85 -22.08
C PRO A 95 -17.11 -15.74 -20.99
N SER A 96 -17.23 -15.19 -19.78
CA SER A 96 -18.00 -15.85 -18.72
C SER A 96 -19.43 -16.18 -19.17
N ASN A 97 -19.99 -17.28 -18.69
CA ASN A 97 -21.35 -17.69 -19.00
C ASN A 97 -22.41 -16.70 -18.49
N ASP A 98 -22.09 -15.94 -17.44
CA ASP A 98 -22.91 -14.85 -16.91
C ASP A 98 -22.11 -13.54 -16.96
N LEU A 99 -22.62 -12.57 -17.72
CA LEU A 99 -22.01 -11.24 -17.85
C LEU A 99 -22.27 -10.34 -16.64
N PHE A 100 -23.28 -10.67 -15.81
CA PHE A 100 -23.63 -9.88 -14.62
C PHE A 100 -22.97 -10.43 -13.34
N ASP A 101 -22.53 -11.70 -13.38
CA ASP A 101 -21.79 -12.36 -12.31
C ASP A 101 -20.69 -13.24 -12.93
N PRO A 102 -19.63 -12.61 -13.44
CA PRO A 102 -18.61 -13.31 -14.18
C PRO A 102 -17.72 -14.15 -13.26
N ASN A 103 -17.61 -15.44 -13.54
CA ASN A 103 -16.70 -16.35 -12.86
C ASN A 103 -15.23 -16.22 -13.32
N ILE A 104 -14.97 -15.46 -14.38
CA ILE A 104 -13.63 -15.10 -14.85
C ILE A 104 -13.64 -13.69 -15.44
N ILE A 105 -12.64 -12.90 -15.05
CA ILE A 105 -12.33 -11.61 -15.67
C ILE A 105 -10.84 -11.60 -15.99
N PHE A 106 -10.50 -11.22 -17.21
CA PHE A 106 -9.12 -11.07 -17.67
C PHE A 106 -8.96 -9.64 -18.18
N GLY A 107 -8.01 -8.89 -17.61
CA GLY A 107 -7.69 -7.53 -17.98
C GLY A 107 -6.20 -7.32 -18.21
N PHE A 108 -5.84 -6.79 -19.37
CA PHE A 108 -4.47 -6.44 -19.71
C PHE A 108 -4.34 -4.97 -20.08
N PHE A 109 -3.36 -4.29 -19.49
CA PHE A 109 -3.06 -2.87 -19.66
C PHE A 109 -1.63 -2.74 -20.20
N PRO A 110 -1.41 -2.74 -21.51
CA PRO A 110 -0.09 -2.54 -22.09
C PRO A 110 0.35 -1.07 -21.98
N GLU A 111 1.60 -0.84 -21.60
CA GLU A 111 2.29 0.45 -21.69
C GLU A 111 1.55 1.65 -21.07
N VAL A 112 0.98 1.45 -19.86
CA VAL A 112 0.31 2.53 -19.13
C VAL A 112 1.30 3.34 -18.28
N ASP A 113 0.95 4.60 -18.03
CA ASP A 113 1.74 5.45 -17.13
C ASP A 113 1.74 4.91 -15.69
N THR A 114 2.85 5.05 -14.98
CA THR A 114 2.96 4.59 -13.59
C THR A 114 1.97 5.26 -12.64
N SER A 115 1.41 6.43 -12.99
CA SER A 115 0.33 7.05 -12.23
C SER A 115 -0.97 6.25 -12.27
N PHE A 116 -1.19 5.46 -13.32
CA PHE A 116 -2.32 4.54 -13.42
C PHE A 116 -2.36 3.56 -12.25
N VAL A 117 -1.19 3.09 -11.79
CA VAL A 117 -1.07 2.21 -10.63
C VAL A 117 -1.69 2.84 -9.36
N SER A 118 -1.74 4.18 -9.29
CA SER A 118 -2.34 4.85 -8.13
C SER A 118 -3.85 4.63 -8.02
N GLN A 119 -4.55 4.37 -9.11
CA GLN A 119 -5.99 4.06 -9.11
C GLN A 119 -6.27 2.79 -8.28
N PHE A 120 -5.40 1.78 -8.40
CA PHE A 120 -5.52 0.57 -7.59
C PHE A 120 -5.16 0.79 -6.13
N THR A 121 -4.18 1.67 -5.85
CA THR A 121 -3.75 1.95 -4.47
C THR A 121 -4.76 2.78 -3.70
N ASP A 122 -5.53 3.61 -4.39
CA ASP A 122 -6.55 4.45 -3.78
C ASP A 122 -7.83 3.65 -3.39
N LEU A 123 -7.95 2.41 -3.92
CA LEU A 123 -9.00 1.47 -3.50
C LEU A 123 -8.69 0.76 -2.17
N ILE A 124 -7.43 0.79 -1.71
CA ILE A 124 -7.01 0.10 -0.49
C ILE A 124 -7.23 1.02 0.71
N PRO A 125 -8.01 0.61 1.73
CA PRO A 125 -8.19 1.39 2.94
C PRO A 125 -6.88 1.58 3.72
N ASP A 126 -6.70 2.74 4.37
CA ASP A 126 -5.52 3.05 5.20
C ASP A 126 -5.41 2.15 6.46
N SER A 127 -6.50 1.55 6.88
CA SER A 127 -6.56 0.62 8.03
C SER A 127 -7.16 -0.70 7.58
N ILE A 128 -6.39 -1.77 7.73
CA ILE A 128 -6.74 -3.10 7.24
C ILE A 128 -7.41 -3.89 8.36
N ASP A 129 -8.72 -3.72 8.52
CA ASP A 129 -9.59 -4.72 9.16
C ASP A 129 -10.40 -5.35 8.02
N PHE A 130 -9.84 -6.40 7.38
CA PHE A 130 -10.49 -7.07 6.27
C PHE A 130 -11.63 -7.93 6.78
N ASP A 131 -12.84 -7.39 6.75
CA ASP A 131 -14.06 -8.20 6.74
C ASP A 131 -14.49 -8.48 5.28
N SER A 132 -15.49 -9.34 5.13
CA SER A 132 -16.00 -9.73 3.81
C SER A 132 -16.54 -8.55 2.99
N THR A 133 -17.01 -7.49 3.64
CA THR A 133 -17.60 -6.33 2.95
C THR A 133 -16.52 -5.45 2.33
N VAL A 134 -15.40 -5.26 3.01
CA VAL A 134 -14.22 -4.53 2.49
C VAL A 134 -13.61 -5.27 1.30
N PHE A 135 -13.58 -6.60 1.36
CA PHE A 135 -13.12 -7.42 0.24
C PHE A 135 -14.01 -7.25 -1.00
N ASP A 136 -15.34 -7.33 -0.81
CA ASP A 136 -16.30 -7.18 -1.91
C ASP A 136 -16.24 -5.78 -2.55
N ASP A 137 -16.12 -4.72 -1.75
CA ASP A 137 -15.99 -3.34 -2.23
C ASP A 137 -14.69 -3.15 -3.02
N LEU A 138 -13.58 -3.71 -2.53
CA LEU A 138 -12.29 -3.67 -3.21
C LEU A 138 -12.35 -4.42 -4.55
N MET A 139 -12.94 -5.63 -4.56
CA MET A 139 -13.09 -6.42 -5.78
C MET A 139 -13.98 -5.75 -6.81
N ASN A 140 -15.09 -5.15 -6.38
CA ASN A 140 -15.97 -4.39 -7.27
C ASN A 140 -15.25 -3.17 -7.88
N GLY A 141 -14.45 -2.46 -7.11
CA GLY A 141 -13.63 -1.36 -7.59
C GLY A 141 -12.58 -1.81 -8.62
N LEU A 142 -11.87 -2.91 -8.35
CA LEU A 142 -10.90 -3.50 -9.28
C LEU A 142 -11.55 -3.97 -10.58
N ILE A 143 -12.70 -4.64 -10.49
CA ILE A 143 -13.47 -5.12 -11.64
C ILE A 143 -13.89 -3.93 -12.52
N SER A 144 -14.35 -2.83 -11.92
CA SER A 144 -14.73 -1.63 -12.68
C SER A 144 -13.55 -1.07 -13.48
N VAL A 145 -12.36 -0.92 -12.86
CA VAL A 145 -11.15 -0.44 -13.56
C VAL A 145 -10.75 -1.40 -14.69
N ILE A 146 -10.85 -2.72 -14.47
CA ILE A 146 -10.53 -3.71 -15.51
C ILE A 146 -11.46 -3.56 -16.69
N ILE A 147 -12.77 -3.44 -16.46
CA ILE A 147 -13.77 -3.37 -17.54
C ILE A 147 -13.65 -2.06 -18.34
N ASP A 148 -13.37 -0.94 -17.67
CA ASP A 148 -13.42 0.38 -18.31
C ASP A 148 -12.14 0.69 -19.11
N ASP A 149 -10.97 0.28 -18.65
CA ASP A 149 -9.68 0.79 -19.16
C ASP A 149 -8.77 -0.29 -19.78
N SER A 150 -9.07 -1.61 -19.60
CA SER A 150 -8.20 -2.67 -20.09
C SER A 150 -8.52 -3.16 -21.49
N PHE A 151 -7.60 -3.96 -22.05
CA PHE A 151 -7.96 -5.00 -23.00
C PHE A 151 -8.66 -6.11 -22.24
N LEU A 152 -9.97 -6.14 -22.29
CA LEU A 152 -10.81 -7.13 -21.61
C LEU A 152 -10.83 -8.44 -22.40
N GLY A 153 -10.56 -9.55 -21.76
CA GLY A 153 -10.64 -10.88 -22.37
C GLY A 153 -12.08 -11.22 -22.76
N ILE A 154 -12.29 -11.54 -24.03
CA ILE A 154 -13.61 -11.83 -24.62
C ILE A 154 -13.69 -13.20 -25.29
N THR A 155 -12.57 -13.88 -25.51
CA THR A 155 -12.51 -15.24 -26.06
C THR A 155 -11.29 -15.95 -25.53
N GLY A 156 -11.31 -17.27 -25.53
CA GLY A 156 -10.20 -18.11 -25.10
C GLY A 156 -10.41 -18.70 -23.72
N ASN A 157 -9.34 -19.08 -23.07
CA ASN A 157 -9.38 -19.69 -21.74
C ASN A 157 -8.15 -19.36 -20.91
N VAL A 158 -8.31 -19.50 -19.59
CA VAL A 158 -7.24 -19.57 -18.60
C VAL A 158 -7.32 -20.94 -17.95
N ALA A 159 -6.25 -21.69 -17.98
CA ALA A 159 -6.15 -23.00 -17.36
C ALA A 159 -5.22 -22.93 -16.14
N ILE A 160 -5.65 -23.45 -15.03
CA ILE A 160 -4.80 -23.74 -13.88
C ILE A 160 -4.44 -25.23 -13.96
N ASP A 161 -3.20 -25.50 -14.33
CA ASP A 161 -2.71 -26.87 -14.52
C ASP A 161 -2.46 -27.55 -13.18
N TYR A 162 -1.99 -26.76 -12.22
CA TYR A 162 -1.63 -27.24 -10.88
C TYR A 162 -1.71 -26.12 -9.86
N ILE A 163 -2.31 -26.43 -8.69
CA ILE A 163 -2.34 -25.54 -7.52
C ILE A 163 -2.36 -26.39 -6.24
N ASP A 164 -1.42 -26.13 -5.34
CA ASP A 164 -1.35 -26.73 -4.01
C ASP A 164 -0.70 -25.79 -3.00
N SER A 165 -0.31 -26.31 -1.82
CA SER A 165 0.37 -25.54 -0.77
C SER A 165 1.73 -24.96 -1.18
N ASP A 166 2.36 -25.47 -2.22
CA ASP A 166 3.74 -25.15 -2.56
C ASP A 166 3.88 -24.39 -3.87
N SER A 167 2.95 -24.58 -4.83
CA SER A 167 3.05 -23.98 -6.15
C SER A 167 1.72 -23.77 -6.86
N LEU A 168 1.74 -22.85 -7.83
CA LEU A 168 0.67 -22.55 -8.78
C LEU A 168 1.27 -22.51 -10.18
N SER A 169 0.71 -23.29 -11.11
CA SER A 169 1.05 -23.20 -12.52
C SER A 169 -0.19 -23.20 -13.40
N GLY A 170 -0.06 -22.58 -14.56
CA GLY A 170 -1.17 -22.45 -15.50
C GLY A 170 -0.74 -21.91 -16.85
N SER A 171 -1.69 -21.89 -17.76
CA SER A 171 -1.52 -21.38 -19.11
C SER A 171 -2.76 -20.62 -19.57
N PHE A 172 -2.61 -19.77 -20.58
CA PHE A 172 -3.75 -19.04 -21.17
C PHE A 172 -3.47 -18.60 -22.61
N ASP A 173 -4.56 -18.63 -23.38
CA ASP A 173 -4.63 -18.01 -24.70
C ASP A 173 -5.93 -17.21 -24.77
N VAL A 174 -5.84 -15.88 -25.00
CA VAL A 174 -6.97 -14.95 -24.83
C VAL A 174 -7.03 -13.96 -25.99
N GLY A 175 -8.22 -13.85 -26.60
CA GLY A 175 -8.55 -12.70 -27.42
C GLY A 175 -9.17 -11.61 -26.58
N ALA A 176 -8.62 -10.40 -26.64
CA ALA A 176 -9.03 -9.30 -25.80
C ALA A 176 -9.38 -8.04 -26.60
N LEU A 177 -10.33 -7.27 -26.09
CA LEU A 177 -10.88 -6.07 -26.72
C LEU A 177 -10.85 -4.90 -25.73
N GLN A 178 -10.38 -3.76 -26.20
CA GLN A 178 -10.52 -2.49 -25.49
C GLN A 178 -11.60 -1.63 -26.17
N ALA A 179 -12.49 -1.07 -25.37
CA ALA A 179 -13.57 -0.22 -25.82
C ALA A 179 -13.03 1.02 -26.56
N GLY A 180 -13.68 1.40 -27.66
CA GLY A 180 -13.28 2.54 -28.48
C GLY A 180 -14.01 2.52 -29.82
N PHE A 181 -13.76 3.52 -30.67
CA PHE A 181 -14.31 3.54 -32.01
C PHE A 181 -13.23 3.94 -33.04
N PRO A 182 -12.72 3.00 -33.85
CA PRO A 182 -12.97 1.55 -33.81
C PRO A 182 -12.38 0.91 -32.54
N PRO A 183 -12.91 -0.24 -32.11
CA PRO A 183 -12.35 -0.94 -30.96
C PRO A 183 -10.96 -1.46 -31.25
N SER A 184 -10.12 -1.48 -30.23
CA SER A 184 -8.78 -2.09 -30.27
C SER A 184 -8.88 -3.58 -29.92
N VAL A 185 -8.21 -4.43 -30.68
CA VAL A 185 -8.23 -5.90 -30.47
C VAL A 185 -6.82 -6.43 -30.43
N ILE A 186 -6.54 -7.30 -29.47
CA ILE A 186 -5.29 -8.05 -29.39
C ILE A 186 -5.57 -9.55 -29.23
N SER A 187 -4.63 -10.36 -29.68
CA SER A 187 -4.53 -11.80 -29.37
C SER A 187 -3.36 -12.02 -28.47
N ILE A 188 -3.59 -12.64 -27.34
CA ILE A 188 -2.60 -13.05 -26.35
C ILE A 188 -2.38 -14.56 -26.54
N SER A 189 -1.13 -14.98 -26.65
CA SER A 189 -0.76 -16.36 -26.88
C SER A 189 0.47 -16.77 -26.08
N ASN A 190 0.65 -18.07 -25.92
CA ASN A 190 1.76 -18.63 -25.15
C ASN A 190 1.80 -18.17 -23.68
N GLY A 191 0.63 -17.86 -23.10
CA GLY A 191 0.53 -17.44 -21.72
C GLY A 191 0.95 -18.54 -20.77
N MET A 192 1.90 -18.24 -19.88
CA MET A 192 2.40 -19.18 -18.87
C MET A 192 2.41 -18.52 -17.51
N ILE A 193 1.89 -19.23 -16.50
CA ILE A 193 1.88 -18.87 -15.09
C ILE A 193 2.79 -19.87 -14.36
N SER A 194 3.78 -19.37 -13.63
CA SER A 194 4.68 -20.20 -12.82
C SER A 194 5.00 -19.48 -11.52
N MET A 195 4.43 -19.97 -10.43
CA MET A 195 4.53 -19.36 -9.12
C MET A 195 4.78 -20.39 -8.04
N TYR A 196 5.34 -19.96 -6.92
CA TYR A 196 5.55 -20.77 -5.72
C TYR A 196 4.90 -20.08 -4.51
N ALA A 197 4.42 -20.88 -3.58
CA ALA A 197 3.79 -20.37 -2.37
C ALA A 197 4.81 -19.63 -1.52
N VAL A 198 4.39 -18.49 -0.99
CA VAL A 198 5.15 -17.77 0.02
C VAL A 198 4.40 -17.94 1.32
N THR A 199 4.96 -18.75 2.22
CA THR A 199 4.54 -18.65 3.60
C THR A 199 4.96 -17.25 4.05
N LEU A 200 4.00 -16.35 4.18
CA LEU A 200 4.20 -15.23 5.08
C LEU A 200 4.46 -15.87 6.43
N LEU A 201 5.73 -16.06 6.78
CA LEU A 201 6.04 -15.98 8.18
C LEU A 201 5.28 -14.71 8.60
N GLN A 202 4.22 -14.88 9.40
CA GLN A 202 3.86 -13.81 10.29
C GLN A 202 5.17 -13.52 11.02
N VAL A 203 5.96 -12.66 10.43
CA VAL A 203 6.75 -11.78 11.22
C VAL A 203 5.62 -11.11 12.01
N ASN A 204 5.36 -11.60 13.21
CA ASN A 204 5.09 -10.72 14.29
C ASN A 204 6.24 -9.73 14.13
N ILE A 205 6.02 -8.66 13.40
CA ILE A 205 6.53 -7.40 13.78
C ILE A 205 5.84 -7.23 15.13
N VAL A 206 6.44 -7.81 16.18
CA VAL A 206 6.66 -7.03 17.34
C VAL A 206 7.29 -5.82 16.68
N GLU A 207 6.49 -4.76 16.44
CA GLU A 207 7.04 -3.43 16.50
C GLU A 207 7.83 -3.51 17.79
N GLU A 208 9.10 -3.83 17.70
CA GLU A 208 10.04 -3.28 18.64
C GLU A 208 9.78 -1.80 18.38
N THR A 209 8.80 -1.29 19.10
CA THR A 209 8.69 0.13 19.34
C THR A 209 10.04 0.41 19.95
N VAL A 210 11.00 0.84 19.11
CA VAL A 210 12.32 1.25 19.54
C VAL A 210 12.01 2.48 20.39
N PHE A 211 11.70 2.19 21.66
CA PHE A 211 11.51 3.24 22.64
C PHE A 211 12.86 3.92 22.79
N PRO A 212 12.89 5.22 22.92
CA PRO A 212 14.11 5.92 23.26
C PRO A 212 14.73 5.32 24.52
N ASP A 213 16.06 5.19 24.54
CA ASP A 213 16.77 4.65 25.71
C ASP A 213 16.76 5.61 26.91
N GLN A 214 16.52 6.90 26.67
CA GLN A 214 16.54 7.94 27.69
C GLN A 214 15.63 9.11 27.33
N VAL A 215 15.21 9.88 28.34
CA VAL A 215 14.53 11.15 28.11
C VAL A 215 15.47 12.13 27.44
N THR A 216 15.09 12.67 26.29
CA THR A 216 15.89 13.64 25.55
C THR A 216 15.03 14.82 25.11
N LEU A 217 15.49 16.06 25.36
CA LEU A 217 14.87 17.26 24.80
C LEU A 217 15.73 17.74 23.62
N TYR A 218 15.13 17.87 22.44
CA TYR A 218 15.81 18.36 21.23
C TYR A 218 15.75 19.87 21.10
N SER A 219 16.64 20.42 20.28
CA SER A 219 16.56 21.84 19.90
C SER A 219 15.30 22.11 19.10
N ALA A 220 14.63 23.22 19.37
CA ALA A 220 13.48 23.67 18.60
C ALA A 220 13.84 23.82 17.11
N TYR A 221 12.95 23.42 16.23
CA TYR A 221 13.18 23.55 14.79
C TYR A 221 11.89 23.99 14.08
N PRO A 222 11.97 25.02 13.22
CA PRO A 222 13.13 25.89 13.00
C PRO A 222 13.52 26.72 14.23
N ASN A 223 14.78 27.14 14.31
CA ASN A 223 15.27 28.10 15.32
C ASN A 223 16.47 28.88 14.75
N PRO A 224 16.37 30.19 14.46
CA PRO A 224 15.22 31.07 14.76
C PRO A 224 13.95 30.70 13.97
N PHE A 225 12.76 31.08 14.47
CA PHE A 225 11.44 30.74 13.89
C PHE A 225 10.51 31.93 13.72
N ASN A 226 9.50 31.80 12.85
CA ASN A 226 8.49 32.83 12.58
C ASN A 226 7.19 32.23 12.01
N PRO A 227 6.04 32.30 12.68
CA PRO A 227 5.89 32.35 14.12
C PRO A 227 5.85 30.95 14.75
N VAL A 228 6.09 29.89 13.97
CA VAL A 228 5.87 28.48 14.38
C VAL A 228 7.19 27.74 14.53
N THR A 229 7.31 26.95 15.60
CA THR A 229 8.41 26.02 15.81
C THR A 229 7.93 24.71 16.45
N THR A 230 8.67 23.64 16.24
CA THR A 230 8.40 22.32 16.81
C THR A 230 9.40 21.99 17.92
N LEU A 231 8.89 21.62 19.07
CA LEU A 231 9.65 21.07 20.19
C LEU A 231 9.55 19.56 20.15
N ARG A 232 10.68 18.84 20.04
CA ARG A 232 10.74 17.38 20.01
C ARG A 232 11.40 16.86 21.29
N TYR A 233 10.91 15.74 21.77
CA TYR A 233 11.45 15.07 22.94
C TYR A 233 11.14 13.56 22.89
N ASP A 234 11.95 12.81 23.59
CA ASP A 234 11.89 11.36 23.68
C ASP A 234 11.50 10.94 25.09
N LEU A 235 10.68 9.89 25.20
CA LEU A 235 10.25 9.28 26.45
C LEU A 235 10.53 7.77 26.41
N PRO A 236 11.42 7.22 27.27
CA PRO A 236 11.74 5.79 27.30
C PRO A 236 10.61 4.95 27.91
N GLU A 237 9.78 5.53 28.75
CA GLU A 237 8.68 4.88 29.46
C GLU A 237 7.48 5.82 29.61
N ASN A 238 6.31 5.24 29.90
CA ASN A 238 5.12 6.02 30.18
C ASN A 238 5.31 6.86 31.43
N GLY A 239 5.03 8.15 31.37
CA GLY A 239 5.29 9.04 32.49
C GLY A 239 4.59 10.40 32.38
N TYR A 240 4.56 11.09 33.52
CA TYR A 240 4.04 12.45 33.57
C TYR A 240 5.06 13.41 32.99
N VAL A 241 4.63 14.23 32.03
CA VAL A 241 5.46 15.19 31.31
C VAL A 241 4.87 16.59 31.48
N ASN A 242 5.73 17.54 31.85
CA ASN A 242 5.46 18.95 31.79
C ASN A 242 6.44 19.61 30.83
N ILE A 243 5.93 20.37 29.86
CA ILE A 243 6.72 21.25 28.98
C ILE A 243 6.16 22.65 29.08
N THR A 244 6.99 23.56 29.55
CA THR A 244 6.60 24.96 29.78
C THR A 244 7.59 25.92 29.09
N ILE A 245 7.05 26.97 28.50
CA ILE A 245 7.80 28.04 27.84
C ILE A 245 7.85 29.26 28.78
N TYR A 246 9.02 29.83 28.90
CA TYR A 246 9.31 31.02 29.73
C TYR A 246 9.92 32.15 28.90
N ASP A 247 9.71 33.37 29.33
CA ASP A 247 10.45 34.52 28.82
C ASP A 247 11.84 34.64 29.53
N MET A 248 12.64 35.59 29.10
CA MET A 248 13.98 35.83 29.66
C MET A 248 13.98 36.34 31.13
N LEU A 249 12.85 36.71 31.65
CA LEU A 249 12.68 37.09 33.08
C LEU A 249 12.19 35.89 33.91
N GLY A 250 12.08 34.69 33.31
CA GLY A 250 11.59 33.49 33.98
C GLY A 250 10.07 33.45 34.19
N ARG A 251 9.33 34.34 33.57
CA ARG A 251 7.87 34.32 33.65
C ARG A 251 7.33 33.28 32.69
N GLN A 252 6.38 32.47 33.15
CA GLN A 252 5.70 31.48 32.32
C GLN A 252 4.92 32.21 31.20
N VAL A 253 5.09 31.71 29.99
CA VAL A 253 4.43 32.19 28.78
C VAL A 253 3.33 31.22 28.35
N LYS A 254 3.66 29.94 28.25
CA LYS A 254 2.73 28.90 27.81
C LYS A 254 3.09 27.52 28.37
N THR A 255 2.10 26.78 28.81
CA THR A 255 2.22 25.35 29.09
C THR A 255 1.86 24.57 27.83
N MET A 256 2.82 23.85 27.28
CA MET A 256 2.63 23.07 26.05
C MET A 256 2.12 21.65 26.33
N VAL A 257 2.64 21.03 27.39
CA VAL A 257 2.26 19.68 27.82
C VAL A 257 2.20 19.67 29.34
N ASN A 258 1.16 19.04 29.89
CA ASN A 258 1.00 18.89 31.36
C ASN A 258 0.11 17.68 31.65
N GLN A 259 0.59 16.47 31.27
CA GLN A 259 -0.19 15.24 31.37
C GLN A 259 0.72 14.00 31.33
N THR A 260 0.17 12.85 31.69
CA THR A 260 0.80 11.55 31.45
C THR A 260 0.80 11.26 29.96
N GLN A 261 1.92 10.81 29.44
CA GLN A 261 2.11 10.40 28.05
C GLN A 261 2.75 9.02 27.97
N ASP A 262 2.43 8.31 26.90
CA ASP A 262 3.06 7.02 26.58
C ASP A 262 4.49 7.21 26.12
N ALA A 263 5.31 6.18 26.29
CA ALA A 263 6.68 6.12 25.77
C ALA A 263 6.71 6.40 24.25
N GLY A 264 7.85 6.81 23.74
CA GLY A 264 8.11 7.05 22.32
C GLY A 264 8.63 8.43 21.98
N TYR A 265 8.77 8.69 20.67
CA TYR A 265 9.21 9.95 20.08
C TYR A 265 8.03 10.92 19.99
N LYS A 266 8.14 12.08 20.63
CA LYS A 266 7.04 13.04 20.78
C LYS A 266 7.40 14.39 20.19
N SER A 267 6.36 15.13 19.78
CA SER A 267 6.52 16.50 19.32
C SER A 267 5.31 17.35 19.70
N VAL A 268 5.56 18.66 19.90
CA VAL A 268 4.52 19.66 20.12
C VAL A 268 4.89 20.95 19.39
N ILE A 269 3.90 21.59 18.79
CA ILE A 269 4.08 22.79 17.97
C ILE A 269 3.73 24.02 18.80
N TRP A 270 4.63 25.02 18.83
CA TRP A 270 4.36 26.33 19.40
C TRP A 270 4.20 27.38 18.31
N ASP A 271 3.11 28.11 18.38
CA ASP A 271 2.65 29.13 17.45
C ASP A 271 2.95 30.57 17.91
N ALA A 272 3.89 30.77 18.82
CA ALA A 272 4.23 32.05 19.44
C ALA A 272 3.03 32.75 20.14
N THR A 273 2.10 31.98 20.72
CA THR A 273 1.03 32.50 21.57
C THR A 273 1.27 32.12 23.03
N ASN A 274 0.73 32.92 23.97
CA ASN A 274 0.70 32.61 25.39
C ASN A 274 -0.49 31.69 25.76
N ASP A 275 -0.64 31.36 27.06
CA ASP A 275 -1.74 30.52 27.57
C ASP A 275 -3.15 31.15 27.30
N TYR A 276 -3.23 32.44 27.05
CA TYR A 276 -4.47 33.12 26.70
C TYR A 276 -4.72 33.21 25.18
N GLY A 277 -3.87 32.57 24.36
CA GLY A 277 -3.95 32.61 22.89
C GLY A 277 -3.50 33.96 22.27
N LYS A 278 -2.86 34.83 23.03
CA LYS A 278 -2.37 36.13 22.53
C LYS A 278 -0.94 35.97 22.00
N PRO A 279 -0.62 36.55 20.82
CA PRO A 279 0.72 36.57 20.30
C PRO A 279 1.73 37.22 21.27
N VAL A 280 2.91 36.63 21.36
CA VAL A 280 4.00 37.19 22.17
C VAL A 280 4.98 37.97 21.31
N SER A 281 5.81 38.82 21.92
CA SER A 281 6.77 39.69 21.21
C SER A 281 7.94 38.86 20.67
N ALA A 282 8.55 39.31 19.58
CA ALA A 282 9.82 38.78 19.10
C ALA A 282 10.87 38.87 20.24
N GLY A 283 11.70 37.83 20.32
CA GLY A 283 12.70 37.75 21.37
C GLY A 283 13.20 36.34 21.65
N ILE A 284 13.96 36.20 22.72
CA ILE A 284 14.47 34.93 23.20
C ILE A 284 13.48 34.35 24.21
N TYR A 285 13.18 33.07 24.02
CA TYR A 285 12.36 32.25 24.93
C TYR A 285 13.13 31.01 25.36
N VAL A 286 12.75 30.49 26.50
CA VAL A 286 13.33 29.25 27.05
C VAL A 286 12.19 28.25 27.23
N TYR A 287 12.39 27.02 26.82
CA TYR A 287 11.45 25.95 27.10
C TYR A 287 12.12 24.87 27.94
N GLN A 288 11.38 24.35 28.90
CA GLN A 288 11.83 23.35 29.85
C GLN A 288 10.90 22.14 29.79
N ILE A 289 11.51 20.96 29.75
CA ILE A 289 10.80 19.69 29.99
C ILE A 289 11.12 19.21 31.40
N GLN A 290 10.11 18.69 32.06
CA GLN A 290 10.23 17.87 33.26
C GLN A 290 9.50 16.56 33.03
N ALA A 291 10.24 15.43 33.10
CA ALA A 291 9.72 14.07 32.98
C ALA A 291 10.37 13.22 34.08
N GLY A 292 9.61 12.88 35.12
CA GLY A 292 10.13 12.25 36.32
C GLY A 292 11.25 13.09 36.98
N GLN A 293 12.46 12.52 37.10
CA GLN A 293 13.64 13.21 37.63
C GLN A 293 14.43 13.99 36.58
N TYR A 294 14.08 13.81 35.29
CA TYR A 294 14.78 14.51 34.22
C TYR A 294 14.22 15.92 34.03
N ILE A 295 15.14 16.89 34.07
CA ILE A 295 14.83 18.28 33.77
C ILE A 295 15.85 18.78 32.75
N SER A 296 15.38 19.34 31.67
CA SER A 296 16.21 19.92 30.61
C SER A 296 15.61 21.21 30.10
N THR A 297 16.48 22.16 29.78
CA THR A 297 16.08 23.50 29.35
C THR A 297 16.85 23.89 28.09
N LYS A 298 16.16 24.43 27.10
CA LYS A 298 16.78 24.94 25.86
C LYS A 298 16.20 26.29 25.48
N LYS A 299 16.96 27.05 24.67
CA LYS A 299 16.55 28.37 24.17
C LYS A 299 16.08 28.30 22.73
N MET A 300 15.19 29.21 22.38
CA MET A 300 14.73 29.47 21.02
C MET A 300 14.54 30.96 20.76
N VAL A 301 14.56 31.35 19.50
CA VAL A 301 14.51 32.76 19.08
C VAL A 301 13.32 32.96 18.14
N LEU A 302 12.36 33.75 18.59
CA LEU A 302 11.21 34.17 17.77
C LEU A 302 11.60 35.44 17.00
N LEU A 303 11.51 35.35 15.68
CA LEU A 303 11.60 36.51 14.78
C LEU A 303 10.22 37.21 14.67
N LYS A 304 10.22 38.40 14.12
CA LYS A 304 8.99 39.14 13.93
C LYS A 304 8.41 38.92 12.53
#